data_2d8223cb77a179dd5412f9177de7ca43
#
_entry.id   2d8223cb77a179dd5412f9177de7ca43
#
_cell.length_a   1.000
_cell.length_b   1.000
_cell.length_c   1.000
_cell.angle_alpha   90.00
_cell.angle_beta   90.00
_cell.angle_gamma   90.00
#
_symmetry.space_group_name_H-M   'P 1'
#
loop_
_entity.id
_entity.type
_entity.pdbx_description
1 polymer ?
#
loop_
_entity_poly.entity_id
_entity_poly.type
_entity_poly.pdbx_seq_one_letter_code
_entity_poly.pdbx_strand_id
1 'polypeptide(L)'
;MTHKQDAIPQIAILLGYSGASPFVALAILSILFEEPFFIEGLIVYAAIILSFLGGIYWGAAMKNLSQNEFTASLKTDLSISVTPALLAWGILVIKNLKVAIIFLSVGFLAQLIVDVVATKNGYFPHWYNALRIPLTAIVLLCLIVAYIYYEPLQI
;
A
#
# COMPACT_ATOMS: atom_id res chain seq x y z
N MET A 1 -27.80 -15.94 -12.69
CA MET A 1 -27.59 -15.61 -11.25
C MET A 1 -26.17 -15.09 -11.01
N THR A 2 -25.73 -14.04 -11.71
CA THR A 2 -24.30 -13.59 -11.77
C THR A 2 -24.05 -12.16 -11.28
N HIS A 3 -25.07 -11.42 -10.81
CA HIS A 3 -24.89 -9.98 -10.48
C HIS A 3 -24.56 -9.67 -9.00
N LYS A 4 -24.40 -10.67 -8.12
CA LYS A 4 -24.15 -10.42 -6.67
C LYS A 4 -22.69 -10.48 -6.25
N GLN A 5 -21.76 -10.90 -7.14
CA GLN A 5 -20.33 -11.05 -6.83
C GLN A 5 -19.46 -9.82 -7.17
N ASP A 6 -20.00 -8.84 -7.90
CA ASP A 6 -19.23 -7.69 -8.38
C ASP A 6 -19.34 -6.44 -7.48
N ALA A 7 -20.26 -6.45 -6.50
CA ALA A 7 -20.41 -5.32 -5.58
C ALA A 7 -19.33 -5.36 -4.49
N ILE A 8 -18.65 -4.22 -4.29
CA ILE A 8 -17.68 -4.07 -3.20
C ILE A 8 -18.40 -4.23 -1.86
N PRO A 9 -17.94 -5.12 -0.96
CA PRO A 9 -18.54 -5.23 0.38
C PRO A 9 -18.44 -3.89 1.12
N GLN A 10 -19.54 -3.42 1.70
CA GLN A 10 -19.58 -2.14 2.42
C GLN A 10 -18.51 -2.04 3.51
N ILE A 11 -18.27 -3.14 4.23
CA ILE A 11 -17.21 -3.19 5.26
C ILE A 11 -15.80 -2.99 4.64
N ALA A 12 -15.54 -3.48 3.43
CA ALA A 12 -14.25 -3.26 2.77
C ALA A 12 -14.07 -1.79 2.37
N ILE A 13 -15.14 -1.12 1.93
CA ILE A 13 -15.14 0.32 1.66
C ILE A 13 -14.84 1.08 2.95
N LEU A 14 -15.58 0.80 4.01
CA LEU A 14 -15.42 1.48 5.31
C LEU A 14 -14.00 1.33 5.84
N LEU A 15 -13.47 0.10 5.91
CA LEU A 15 -12.13 -0.16 6.42
C LEU A 15 -11.04 0.40 5.50
N GLY A 16 -11.22 0.33 4.18
CA GLY A 16 -10.26 0.88 3.22
C GLY A 16 -10.11 2.40 3.36
N TYR A 17 -11.23 3.13 3.36
CA TYR A 17 -11.18 4.59 3.50
C TYR A 17 -10.83 5.05 4.91
N SER A 18 -11.22 4.33 5.96
CA SER A 18 -10.73 4.62 7.31
C SER A 18 -9.22 4.40 7.44
N GLY A 19 -8.66 3.39 6.75
CA GLY A 19 -7.22 3.18 6.65
C GLY A 19 -6.50 4.26 5.81
N ALA A 20 -7.20 4.95 4.91
CA ALA A 20 -6.65 6.09 4.18
C ALA A 20 -6.68 7.40 4.99
N SER A 21 -7.55 7.51 6.01
CA SER A 21 -7.71 8.76 6.78
C SER A 21 -6.43 9.24 7.49
N PRO A 22 -5.55 8.38 8.07
CA PRO A 22 -4.31 8.85 8.67
C PRO A 22 -3.34 9.47 7.64
N PHE A 23 -3.34 8.99 6.39
CA PHE A 23 -2.53 9.62 5.34
C PHE A 23 -2.95 11.06 5.11
N VAL A 24 -4.26 11.27 4.97
CA VAL A 24 -4.82 12.62 4.74
C VAL A 24 -4.55 13.52 5.95
N ALA A 25 -4.79 13.00 7.17
CA ALA A 25 -4.57 13.76 8.40
C ALA A 25 -3.09 14.17 8.55
N LEU A 26 -2.15 13.23 8.39
CA LEU A 26 -0.71 13.51 8.54
C LEU A 26 -0.19 14.43 7.43
N ALA A 27 -0.68 14.31 6.20
CA ALA A 27 -0.33 15.22 5.10
C ALA A 27 -0.84 16.64 5.36
N ILE A 28 -2.06 16.82 5.88
CA ILE A 28 -2.59 18.13 6.25
C ILE A 28 -1.80 18.72 7.43
N LEU A 29 -1.55 17.92 8.48
CA LEU A 29 -0.82 18.36 9.66
C LEU A 29 0.63 18.75 9.33
N SER A 30 1.27 18.07 8.37
CA SER A 30 2.62 18.42 7.91
C SER A 30 2.69 19.78 7.23
N ILE A 31 1.60 20.20 6.57
CA ILE A 31 1.51 21.55 5.95
C ILE A 31 1.22 22.62 7.02
N LEU A 32 0.32 22.31 7.96
CA LEU A 32 -0.17 23.29 8.92
C LEU A 32 0.87 23.65 10.01
N PHE A 33 1.66 22.66 10.41
CA PHE A 33 2.58 22.81 11.54
C PHE A 33 4.05 22.85 11.12
N GLU A 34 4.38 22.49 9.87
CA GLU A 34 5.74 22.46 9.29
C GLU A 34 6.76 21.63 10.12
N GLU A 35 6.24 20.75 10.99
CA GLU A 35 7.05 19.92 11.89
C GLU A 35 7.43 18.60 11.22
N PRO A 36 8.73 18.21 11.23
CA PRO A 36 9.20 16.95 10.66
C PRO A 36 8.48 15.71 11.22
N PHE A 37 8.01 15.79 12.45
CA PHE A 37 7.28 14.73 13.14
C PHE A 37 6.08 14.19 12.33
N PHE A 38 5.32 15.06 11.67
CA PHE A 38 4.14 14.65 10.91
C PHE A 38 4.54 13.92 9.61
N ILE A 39 5.65 14.33 8.99
CA ILE A 39 6.17 13.66 7.80
C ILE A 39 6.79 12.31 8.15
N GLU A 40 7.54 12.24 9.25
CA GLU A 40 8.04 10.98 9.77
C GLU A 40 6.91 10.02 10.10
N GLY A 41 5.85 10.50 10.76
CA GLY A 41 4.63 9.75 11.01
C GLY A 41 3.97 9.24 9.73
N LEU A 42 3.88 10.07 8.68
CA LEU A 42 3.35 9.69 7.38
C LEU A 42 4.19 8.59 6.73
N ILE A 43 5.52 8.69 6.75
CA ILE A 43 6.45 7.70 6.22
C ILE A 43 6.31 6.37 6.96
N VAL A 44 6.28 6.41 8.31
CA VAL A 44 6.12 5.20 9.13
C VAL A 44 4.78 4.54 8.84
N TYR A 45 3.69 5.31 8.80
CA TYR A 45 2.36 4.78 8.49
C TYR A 45 2.30 4.18 7.08
N ALA A 46 2.88 4.86 6.09
CA ALA A 46 2.96 4.37 4.72
C ALA A 46 3.75 3.04 4.64
N ALA A 47 4.86 2.92 5.36
CA ALA A 47 5.65 1.68 5.41
C ALA A 47 4.84 0.52 6.03
N ILE A 48 4.07 0.78 7.10
CA ILE A 48 3.18 -0.21 7.73
C ILE A 48 2.12 -0.67 6.73
N ILE A 49 1.45 0.25 6.05
CA ILE A 49 0.41 -0.10 5.06
C ILE A 49 1.01 -0.86 3.88
N LEU A 50 2.18 -0.45 3.37
CA LEU A 50 2.85 -1.17 2.28
C LEU A 50 3.18 -2.62 2.70
N SER A 51 3.67 -2.83 3.91
CA SER A 51 3.91 -4.17 4.46
C SER A 51 2.62 -4.99 4.58
N PHE A 52 1.53 -4.37 5.04
CA PHE A 52 0.22 -5.00 5.15
C PHE A 52 -0.31 -5.49 3.78
N LEU A 53 -0.09 -4.72 2.72
CA LEU A 53 -0.50 -5.09 1.38
C LEU A 53 0.20 -6.36 0.87
N GLY A 54 1.48 -6.52 1.16
CA GLY A 54 2.19 -7.79 0.92
C GLY A 54 1.56 -8.96 1.67
N GLY A 55 1.14 -8.75 2.91
CA GLY A 55 0.45 -9.76 3.72
C GLY A 55 -0.89 -10.23 3.13
N ILE A 56 -1.63 -9.35 2.45
CA ILE A 56 -2.86 -9.72 1.73
C ILE A 56 -2.55 -10.73 0.63
N TYR A 57 -1.48 -10.50 -0.13
CA TYR A 57 -1.04 -11.40 -1.19
C TYR A 57 -0.58 -12.75 -0.63
N TRP A 58 0.12 -12.74 0.52
CA TRP A 58 0.48 -13.96 1.25
C TRP A 58 -0.75 -14.80 1.60
N GLY A 59 -1.80 -14.17 2.16
CA GLY A 59 -3.05 -14.86 2.51
C GLY A 59 -3.74 -15.47 1.29
N ALA A 60 -3.73 -14.78 0.14
CA ALA A 60 -4.30 -15.29 -1.11
C ALA A 60 -3.50 -16.49 -1.64
N ALA A 61 -2.17 -16.43 -1.61
CA ALA A 61 -1.29 -17.55 -2.01
C ALA A 61 -1.52 -18.78 -1.14
N MET A 62 -1.66 -18.61 0.18
CA MET A 62 -1.94 -19.70 1.12
C MET A 62 -3.29 -20.36 0.88
N LYS A 63 -4.32 -19.60 0.52
CA LYS A 63 -5.64 -20.15 0.18
C LYS A 63 -5.58 -21.04 -1.06
N ASN A 64 -4.81 -20.68 -2.06
CA ASN A 64 -4.68 -21.45 -3.30
C ASN A 64 -3.89 -22.75 -3.11
N LEU A 65 -3.04 -22.85 -2.07
CA LEU A 65 -2.32 -24.07 -1.70
C LEU A 65 -3.23 -25.24 -1.32
N SER A 66 -4.38 -24.95 -0.70
CA SER A 66 -5.29 -26.02 -0.25
C SER A 66 -5.92 -26.82 -1.40
N GLN A 67 -5.73 -26.39 -2.65
CA GLN A 67 -6.33 -26.99 -3.84
C GLN A 67 -5.31 -27.62 -4.81
N ASN A 68 -4.00 -27.31 -4.70
CA ASN A 68 -2.97 -27.84 -5.60
C ASN A 68 -1.63 -28.03 -4.88
N GLU A 69 -0.87 -29.03 -5.32
CA GLU A 69 0.46 -29.36 -4.81
C GLU A 69 1.47 -28.20 -4.90
N PHE A 70 2.54 -28.26 -4.08
CA PHE A 70 3.67 -27.32 -4.08
C PHE A 70 4.25 -27.12 -5.50
N THR A 71 3.80 -26.05 -6.15
CA THR A 71 4.27 -25.69 -7.49
C THR A 71 5.34 -24.58 -7.42
N ALA A 72 6.14 -24.45 -8.49
CA ALA A 72 7.11 -23.35 -8.63
C ALA A 72 6.44 -21.97 -8.54
N SER A 73 5.17 -21.86 -8.95
CA SER A 73 4.34 -20.65 -8.82
C SER A 73 4.21 -20.20 -7.35
N LEU A 74 4.00 -21.14 -6.41
CA LEU A 74 3.86 -20.81 -5.00
C LEU A 74 5.10 -20.13 -4.41
N LYS A 75 6.30 -20.62 -4.74
CA LYS A 75 7.55 -20.01 -4.24
C LYS A 75 7.65 -18.56 -4.70
N THR A 76 7.27 -18.30 -5.95
CA THR A 76 7.25 -16.95 -6.52
C THR A 76 6.23 -16.07 -5.81
N ASP A 77 5.01 -16.58 -5.60
CA ASP A 77 3.92 -15.84 -4.96
C ASP A 77 4.26 -15.45 -3.51
N LEU A 78 4.82 -16.38 -2.73
CA LEU A 78 5.29 -16.11 -1.38
C LEU A 78 6.46 -15.13 -1.36
N SER A 79 7.39 -15.21 -2.31
CA SER A 79 8.51 -14.24 -2.41
C SER A 79 8.01 -12.84 -2.75
N ILE A 80 7.07 -12.72 -3.68
CA ILE A 80 6.45 -11.43 -4.03
C ILE A 80 5.71 -10.84 -2.82
N SER A 81 5.04 -11.65 -2.01
CA SER A 81 4.28 -11.18 -0.86
C SER A 81 5.13 -10.60 0.28
N VAL A 82 6.37 -11.06 0.45
CA VAL A 82 7.30 -10.58 1.49
C VAL A 82 8.05 -9.33 1.03
N THR A 83 8.24 -9.15 -0.28
CA THR A 83 9.00 -8.03 -0.85
C THR A 83 8.56 -6.65 -0.35
N PRO A 84 7.25 -6.31 -0.29
CA PRO A 84 6.81 -4.99 0.20
C PRO A 84 7.19 -4.73 1.66
N ALA A 85 7.19 -5.77 2.51
CA ALA A 85 7.57 -5.64 3.91
C ALA A 85 9.07 -5.35 4.07
N LEU A 86 9.93 -6.05 3.30
CA LEU A 86 11.37 -5.81 3.31
C LEU A 86 11.72 -4.43 2.75
N LEU A 87 11.06 -4.01 1.67
CA LEU A 87 11.21 -2.66 1.11
C LEU A 87 10.80 -1.59 2.12
N ALA A 88 9.62 -1.75 2.75
CA ALA A 88 9.12 -0.82 3.75
C ALA A 88 10.09 -0.69 4.94
N TRP A 89 10.60 -1.81 5.44
CA TRP A 89 11.62 -1.82 6.50
C TRP A 89 12.90 -1.10 6.06
N GLY A 90 13.42 -1.40 4.87
CA GLY A 90 14.62 -0.76 4.33
C GLY A 90 14.46 0.75 4.16
N ILE A 91 13.26 1.20 3.75
CA ILE A 91 12.94 2.63 3.59
C ILE A 91 12.99 3.37 4.94
N LEU A 92 12.51 2.74 6.03
CA LEU A 92 12.54 3.35 7.37
C LEU A 92 13.96 3.62 7.90
N VAL A 93 14.98 2.97 7.34
CA VAL A 93 16.39 3.22 7.69
C VAL A 93 16.96 4.45 6.95
N ILE A 94 16.26 4.94 5.90
CA ILE A 94 16.69 6.10 5.12
C ILE A 94 16.47 7.38 5.92
N LYS A 95 17.56 8.09 6.24
CA LYS A 95 17.48 9.35 7.00
C LYS A 95 16.89 10.52 6.20
N ASN A 96 17.05 10.49 4.87
CA ASN A 96 16.51 11.54 4.01
C ASN A 96 15.02 11.31 3.72
N LEU A 97 14.15 12.13 4.32
CA LEU A 97 12.70 11.95 4.24
C LEU A 97 12.16 12.10 2.81
N LYS A 98 12.74 12.99 1.97
CA LYS A 98 12.34 13.10 0.55
C LYS A 98 12.64 11.82 -0.23
N VAL A 99 13.81 11.23 0.01
CA VAL A 99 14.20 9.96 -0.60
C VAL A 99 13.27 8.83 -0.14
N ALA A 100 12.95 8.77 1.15
CA ALA A 100 12.00 7.79 1.71
C ALA A 100 10.61 7.91 1.05
N ILE A 101 10.09 9.13 0.87
CA ILE A 101 8.80 9.38 0.20
C ILE A 101 8.82 8.88 -1.25
N ILE A 102 9.89 9.11 -2.00
CA ILE A 102 10.02 8.64 -3.39
C ILE A 102 9.96 7.10 -3.42
N PHE A 103 10.76 6.42 -2.59
CA PHE A 103 10.77 4.96 -2.55
C PHE A 103 9.42 4.37 -2.12
N LEU A 104 8.73 4.98 -1.15
CA LEU A 104 7.37 4.58 -0.77
C LEU A 104 6.40 4.76 -1.94
N SER A 105 6.45 5.88 -2.65
CA SER A 105 5.57 6.13 -3.81
C SER A 105 5.79 5.08 -4.90
N VAL A 106 7.04 4.75 -5.21
CA VAL A 106 7.38 3.66 -6.14
C VAL A 106 6.89 2.31 -5.62
N GLY A 107 7.04 2.03 -4.32
CA GLY A 107 6.55 0.82 -3.68
C GLY A 107 5.04 0.65 -3.79
N PHE A 108 4.25 1.72 -3.54
CA PHE A 108 2.79 1.69 -3.70
C PHE A 108 2.36 1.49 -5.15
N LEU A 109 3.06 2.11 -6.12
CA LEU A 109 2.79 1.90 -7.54
C LEU A 109 3.11 0.46 -7.96
N ALA A 110 4.25 -0.07 -7.56
CA ALA A 110 4.62 -1.45 -7.84
C ALA A 110 3.60 -2.43 -7.24
N GLN A 111 3.19 -2.21 -5.98
CA GLN A 111 2.17 -3.04 -5.33
C GLN A 111 0.82 -2.94 -6.04
N LEU A 112 0.41 -1.77 -6.52
CA LEU A 112 -0.82 -1.62 -7.31
C LEU A 112 -0.75 -2.44 -8.60
N ILE A 113 0.38 -2.45 -9.29
CA ILE A 113 0.58 -3.26 -10.52
C ILE A 113 0.42 -4.75 -10.17
N VAL A 114 1.04 -5.22 -9.09
CA VAL A 114 0.91 -6.61 -8.62
C VAL A 114 -0.55 -6.94 -8.31
N ASP A 115 -1.26 -6.07 -7.60
CA ASP A 115 -2.68 -6.27 -7.24
C ASP A 115 -3.58 -6.35 -8.48
N VAL A 116 -3.35 -5.47 -9.48
CA VAL A 116 -4.11 -5.48 -10.75
C VAL A 116 -3.85 -6.75 -11.55
N VAL A 117 -2.60 -7.20 -11.65
CA VAL A 117 -2.23 -8.45 -12.33
C VAL A 117 -2.82 -9.64 -11.59
N ALA A 118 -2.72 -9.68 -10.27
CA ALA A 118 -3.29 -10.73 -9.44
C ALA A 118 -4.81 -10.84 -9.59
N THR A 119 -5.52 -9.70 -9.64
CA THR A 119 -6.97 -9.69 -9.89
C THR A 119 -7.31 -10.23 -11.29
N LYS A 120 -6.56 -9.86 -12.33
CA LYS A 120 -6.74 -10.41 -13.69
C LYS A 120 -6.52 -11.92 -13.76
N ASN A 121 -5.62 -12.43 -12.94
CA ASN A 121 -5.30 -13.86 -12.85
C ASN A 121 -6.23 -14.63 -11.89
N GLY A 122 -7.26 -13.98 -11.34
CA GLY A 122 -8.26 -14.62 -10.47
C GLY A 122 -7.85 -14.81 -9.01
N TYR A 123 -6.70 -14.25 -8.56
CA TYR A 123 -6.28 -14.31 -7.16
C TYR A 123 -7.18 -13.47 -6.25
N PHE A 124 -7.66 -12.33 -6.76
CA PHE A 124 -8.57 -11.44 -6.05
C PHE A 124 -9.90 -11.28 -6.81
N PRO A 125 -11.00 -10.98 -6.10
CA PRO A 125 -12.28 -10.69 -6.72
C PRO A 125 -12.19 -9.40 -7.56
N HIS A 126 -13.00 -9.28 -8.62
CA HIS A 126 -12.96 -8.13 -9.55
C HIS A 126 -13.18 -6.78 -8.85
N TRP A 127 -14.03 -6.72 -7.80
CA TRP A 127 -14.25 -5.50 -7.04
C TRP A 127 -13.00 -4.97 -6.31
N TYR A 128 -11.99 -5.82 -6.07
CA TYR A 128 -10.79 -5.43 -5.35
C TYR A 128 -10.04 -4.27 -6.03
N ASN A 129 -9.91 -4.29 -7.35
CA ASN A 129 -9.26 -3.21 -8.10
C ASN A 129 -10.05 -1.89 -8.02
N ALA A 130 -11.38 -1.96 -8.01
CA ALA A 130 -12.22 -0.77 -7.87
C ALA A 130 -12.03 -0.06 -6.51
N LEU A 131 -11.60 -0.79 -5.48
CA LEU A 131 -11.23 -0.23 -4.17
C LEU A 131 -9.75 0.20 -4.13
N ARG A 132 -8.86 -0.63 -4.69
CA ARG A 132 -7.40 -0.41 -4.60
C ARG A 132 -6.90 0.80 -5.38
N ILE A 133 -7.43 1.03 -6.57
CA ILE A 133 -6.99 2.14 -7.43
C ILE A 133 -7.24 3.50 -6.75
N PRO A 134 -8.46 3.85 -6.28
CA PRO A 134 -8.69 5.13 -5.63
C PRO A 134 -7.94 5.27 -4.30
N LEU A 135 -7.82 4.21 -3.49
CA LEU A 135 -7.05 4.25 -2.25
C LEU A 135 -5.55 4.53 -2.52
N THR A 136 -4.96 3.87 -3.51
CA THR A 136 -3.57 4.14 -3.89
C THR A 136 -3.39 5.57 -4.42
N ALA A 137 -4.35 6.08 -5.19
CA ALA A 137 -4.32 7.47 -5.66
C ALA A 137 -4.31 8.46 -4.48
N ILE A 138 -5.14 8.24 -3.46
CA ILE A 138 -5.16 9.08 -2.24
C ILE A 138 -3.79 9.03 -1.55
N VAL A 139 -3.22 7.84 -1.35
CA VAL A 139 -1.91 7.68 -0.71
C VAL A 139 -0.83 8.44 -1.47
N LEU A 140 -0.77 8.26 -2.80
CA LEU A 140 0.21 8.92 -3.65
C LEU A 140 0.06 10.45 -3.62
N LEU A 141 -1.17 10.96 -3.64
CA LEU A 141 -1.42 12.40 -3.49
C LEU A 141 -0.91 12.92 -2.16
N CYS A 142 -1.17 12.22 -1.05
CA CYS A 142 -0.66 12.61 0.27
C CYS A 142 0.88 12.62 0.32
N LEU A 143 1.53 11.61 -0.26
CA LEU A 143 2.99 11.53 -0.36
C LEU A 143 3.58 12.64 -1.24
N ILE A 144 2.94 12.96 -2.38
CA ILE A 144 3.36 14.06 -3.27
C ILE A 144 3.24 15.40 -2.54
N VAL A 145 2.12 15.65 -1.86
CA VAL A 145 1.92 16.86 -1.07
C VAL A 145 3.01 16.98 0.00
N ALA A 146 3.26 15.93 0.77
CA ALA A 146 4.32 15.92 1.77
C ALA A 146 5.71 16.17 1.16
N TYR A 147 6.00 15.61 -0.02
CA TYR A 147 7.26 15.83 -0.72
C TYR A 147 7.48 17.28 -1.14
N ILE A 148 6.41 17.93 -1.64
CA ILE A 148 6.47 19.32 -2.14
C ILE A 148 6.63 20.31 -0.99
N TYR A 149 5.89 20.13 0.09
CA TYR A 149 5.85 21.08 1.21
C TYR A 149 6.94 20.82 2.25
N TYR A 150 7.63 19.70 2.22
CA TYR A 150 8.74 19.45 3.12
C TYR A 150 10.00 20.20 2.67
N GLU A 151 10.38 21.25 3.39
CA GLU A 151 11.68 21.88 3.29
C GLU A 151 12.58 21.34 4.41
N PRO A 152 13.71 20.64 4.08
CA PRO A 152 14.64 20.25 5.13
C PRO A 152 15.23 21.51 5.77
N LEU A 153 15.17 21.57 7.12
CA LEU A 153 15.85 22.62 7.88
C LEU A 153 17.29 22.72 7.39
N GLN A 154 17.65 23.87 6.82
CA GLN A 154 19.05 24.16 6.49
C GLN A 154 19.79 24.43 7.82
N ILE A 155 20.47 23.40 8.33
CA ILE A 155 21.42 23.54 9.44
C ILE A 155 22.79 23.79 8.85
#